data_2715f5ba0c52f10880be985ceffb9840
#
_entry.id   2715f5ba0c52f10880be985ceffb9840
#
_cell.length_a   1.000
_cell.length_b   1.000
_cell.length_c   1.000
_cell.angle_alpha   90.00
_cell.angle_beta   90.00
_cell.angle_gamma   90.00
#
_symmetry.space_group_name_H-M   'P 1'
#
loop_
_entity.id
_entity.type
_entity.pdbx_description
1 polymer ?
#
loop_
_entity_poly.entity_id
_entity_poly.type
_entity_poly.pdbx_seq_one_letter_code
_entity_poly.pdbx_strand_id
1 'polypeptide(L)'
;MKIKFYSFVLIFIISIFTFSNLYSHTGHYKNIALIEMDIYRNGEIIGYSNYFFNSYGDIFEVSNETKFEVKIAGIKLFSVKSTSKEKYKNDQLIEFNSETMQNDKRKFVNLVYDKSSGFFIIDGSSYKGNANKENIVGNWWNHKILTSNSQISPLSGSVKQQEVNFISKETLTINGNVILVDHFKLKSTDDNLEADKRLDFDIWYDSKNNIIVKVE
;
A
#
# COMPACT_ATOMS: atom_id res chain seq x y z
N MET A 1 -28.27 -20.01 48.29
CA MET A 1 -27.48 -20.61 47.20
C MET A 1 -28.08 -20.25 45.81
N LYS A 2 -28.29 -18.97 45.52
CA LYS A 2 -28.87 -18.49 44.22
C LYS A 2 -28.03 -17.43 43.48
N ILE A 3 -26.89 -17.02 44.02
CA ILE A 3 -26.08 -15.89 43.46
C ILE A 3 -25.07 -16.38 42.41
N LYS A 4 -24.66 -17.64 42.39
CA LYS A 4 -23.64 -18.15 41.45
C LYS A 4 -24.12 -18.36 39.99
N PHE A 5 -25.44 -18.54 39.80
CA PHE A 5 -25.96 -18.81 38.45
C PHE A 5 -26.02 -17.56 37.56
N TYR A 6 -26.30 -16.41 38.14
CA TYR A 6 -26.37 -15.14 37.36
C TYR A 6 -25.00 -14.60 36.92
N SER A 7 -23.95 -14.86 37.72
CA SER A 7 -22.58 -14.48 37.31
C SER A 7 -22.06 -15.27 36.11
N PHE A 8 -22.45 -16.54 36.00
CA PHE A 8 -22.02 -17.37 34.87
C PHE A 8 -22.75 -17.03 33.58
N VAL A 9 -24.04 -16.68 33.67
CA VAL A 9 -24.84 -16.22 32.53
C VAL A 9 -24.35 -14.84 32.05
N LEU A 10 -23.98 -13.94 32.96
CA LEU A 10 -23.46 -12.61 32.61
C LEU A 10 -22.10 -12.69 31.91
N ILE A 11 -21.18 -13.56 32.35
CA ILE A 11 -19.89 -13.79 31.70
C ILE A 11 -20.07 -14.40 30.30
N PHE A 12 -21.05 -15.31 30.13
CA PHE A 12 -21.34 -15.91 28.84
C PHE A 12 -21.97 -14.92 27.86
N ILE A 13 -22.80 -13.98 28.32
CA ILE A 13 -23.39 -12.93 27.51
C ILE A 13 -22.32 -11.90 27.09
N ILE A 14 -21.38 -11.53 27.97
CA ILE A 14 -20.30 -10.61 27.66
C ILE A 14 -19.32 -11.21 26.62
N SER A 15 -19.07 -12.51 26.64
CA SER A 15 -18.22 -13.19 25.66
C SER A 15 -18.84 -13.29 24.26
N ILE A 16 -20.14 -13.12 24.10
CA ILE A 16 -20.81 -13.12 22.79
C ILE A 16 -20.70 -11.77 22.07
N PHE A 17 -20.45 -10.67 22.80
CA PHE A 17 -20.39 -9.30 22.23
C PHE A 17 -18.98 -8.87 21.77
N THR A 18 -17.96 -9.71 21.89
CA THR A 18 -16.60 -9.39 21.44
C THR A 18 -16.23 -9.97 20.07
N PHE A 19 -17.18 -10.32 19.22
CA PHE A 19 -16.90 -10.47 17.81
C PHE A 19 -16.75 -9.06 17.19
N SER A 20 -15.60 -8.42 17.43
CA SER A 20 -15.15 -7.37 16.53
C SER A 20 -15.16 -8.00 15.14
N ASN A 21 -15.96 -7.47 14.24
CA ASN A 21 -15.84 -7.77 12.82
C ASN A 21 -14.40 -7.45 12.43
N LEU A 22 -13.55 -8.46 12.36
CA LEU A 22 -12.26 -8.39 11.68
C LEU A 22 -12.60 -8.17 10.20
N TYR A 23 -12.88 -6.93 9.85
CA TYR A 23 -12.99 -6.57 8.44
C TYR A 23 -11.66 -6.92 7.81
N SER A 24 -11.70 -7.85 6.86
CA SER A 24 -10.58 -8.15 5.99
C SER A 24 -10.09 -6.84 5.39
N HIS A 25 -8.80 -6.57 5.49
CA HIS A 25 -8.18 -5.36 4.94
C HIS A 25 -8.52 -5.19 3.44
N THR A 26 -8.47 -6.27 2.65
CA THR A 26 -8.87 -6.25 1.24
C THR A 26 -10.38 -6.12 1.07
N GLY A 27 -11.15 -6.36 2.13
CA GLY A 27 -12.61 -6.26 2.12
C GLY A 27 -13.15 -4.89 1.75
N HIS A 28 -12.43 -3.81 2.13
CA HIS A 28 -12.81 -2.44 1.78
C HIS A 28 -12.82 -2.20 0.27
N TYR A 29 -11.88 -2.81 -0.44
CA TYR A 29 -11.67 -2.58 -1.86
C TYR A 29 -12.52 -3.47 -2.78
N LYS A 30 -13.26 -4.46 -2.22
CA LYS A 30 -14.07 -5.39 -3.03
C LYS A 30 -15.16 -4.70 -3.84
N ASN A 31 -15.62 -3.53 -3.40
CA ASN A 31 -16.65 -2.73 -4.07
C ASN A 31 -16.05 -1.57 -4.89
N ILE A 32 -14.73 -1.45 -4.92
CA ILE A 32 -14.00 -0.46 -5.70
C ILE A 32 -13.46 -1.17 -6.93
N ALA A 33 -13.78 -0.68 -8.12
CA ALA A 33 -13.25 -1.24 -9.36
C ALA A 33 -11.93 -0.58 -9.76
N LEU A 34 -11.75 0.71 -9.42
CA LEU A 34 -10.65 1.53 -9.90
C LEU A 34 -10.35 2.65 -8.89
N ILE A 35 -9.06 2.91 -8.65
CA ILE A 35 -8.54 4.14 -8.05
C ILE A 35 -7.63 4.78 -9.09
N GLU A 36 -7.94 6.01 -9.50
CA GLU A 36 -7.14 6.81 -10.43
C GLU A 36 -6.38 7.88 -9.64
N MET A 37 -5.09 7.97 -9.89
CA MET A 37 -4.21 8.97 -9.29
C MET A 37 -3.44 9.71 -10.39
N ASP A 38 -3.60 11.02 -10.45
CA ASP A 38 -2.77 11.88 -11.28
C ASP A 38 -1.40 12.10 -10.63
N ILE A 39 -0.36 12.13 -11.43
CA ILE A 39 1.00 12.47 -10.99
C ILE A 39 1.30 13.90 -11.42
N TYR A 40 1.59 14.73 -10.42
CA TYR A 40 1.88 16.16 -10.63
C TYR A 40 3.37 16.47 -10.45
N ARG A 41 3.84 17.48 -11.19
CA ARG A 41 5.10 18.16 -10.96
C ARG A 41 4.91 19.65 -11.19
N ASN A 42 5.24 20.47 -10.19
CA ASN A 42 5.09 21.93 -10.25
C ASN A 42 3.67 22.38 -10.66
N GLY A 43 2.63 21.66 -10.25
CA GLY A 43 1.23 21.95 -10.56
C GLY A 43 0.74 21.44 -11.91
N GLU A 44 1.59 20.83 -12.72
CA GLU A 44 1.22 20.22 -14.00
C GLU A 44 1.10 18.70 -13.91
N ILE A 45 0.11 18.11 -14.56
CA ILE A 45 -0.03 16.66 -14.67
C ILE A 45 1.05 16.14 -15.62
N ILE A 46 1.91 15.24 -15.12
CA ILE A 46 2.97 14.60 -15.89
C ILE A 46 2.70 13.12 -16.16
N GLY A 47 1.65 12.56 -15.59
CA GLY A 47 1.28 11.17 -15.75
C GLY A 47 0.21 10.72 -14.77
N TYR A 48 0.10 9.40 -14.63
CA TYR A 48 -0.92 8.75 -13.79
C TYR A 48 -0.40 7.47 -13.12
N SER A 49 -1.12 7.03 -12.10
CA SER A 49 -0.99 5.71 -11.49
C SER A 49 -2.38 5.17 -11.16
N ASN A 50 -2.83 4.15 -11.89
CA ASN A 50 -4.18 3.60 -11.78
C ASN A 50 -4.14 2.19 -11.17
N TYR A 51 -5.03 1.93 -10.21
CA TYR A 51 -5.18 0.65 -9.54
C TYR A 51 -6.53 0.04 -9.87
N PHE A 52 -6.52 -1.16 -10.45
CA PHE A 52 -7.70 -1.93 -10.84
C PHE A 52 -7.89 -3.09 -9.86
N PHE A 53 -9.10 -3.26 -9.35
CA PHE A 53 -9.44 -4.24 -8.33
C PHE A 53 -10.38 -5.29 -8.90
N ASN A 54 -10.02 -6.57 -8.74
CA ASN A 54 -10.80 -7.69 -9.19
C ASN A 54 -10.87 -8.79 -8.12
N SER A 55 -11.96 -9.55 -8.10
CA SER A 55 -12.13 -10.70 -7.23
C SER A 55 -12.52 -11.93 -8.04
N TYR A 56 -11.81 -13.04 -7.85
CA TYR A 56 -12.04 -14.31 -8.52
C TYR A 56 -12.11 -15.42 -7.44
N GLY A 57 -13.32 -15.81 -7.07
CA GLY A 57 -13.50 -16.76 -5.95
C GLY A 57 -12.92 -16.23 -4.65
N ASP A 58 -11.89 -16.89 -4.11
CA ASP A 58 -11.19 -16.53 -2.89
C ASP A 58 -9.93 -15.67 -3.11
N ILE A 59 -9.64 -15.31 -4.36
CA ILE A 59 -8.52 -14.45 -4.74
C ILE A 59 -9.00 -13.03 -4.95
N PHE A 60 -8.34 -12.08 -4.29
CA PHE A 60 -8.43 -10.66 -4.56
C PHE A 60 -7.17 -10.21 -5.29
N GLU A 61 -7.34 -9.62 -6.46
CA GLU A 61 -6.25 -9.18 -7.34
C GLU A 61 -6.27 -7.67 -7.49
N VAL A 62 -5.11 -7.05 -7.37
CA VAL A 62 -4.89 -5.63 -7.66
C VAL A 62 -3.86 -5.52 -8.78
N SER A 63 -4.24 -4.91 -9.89
CA SER A 63 -3.33 -4.56 -10.98
C SER A 63 -3.06 -3.06 -10.96
N ASN A 64 -1.82 -2.66 -11.20
CA ASN A 64 -1.45 -1.24 -11.31
C ASN A 64 -0.84 -0.96 -12.67
N GLU A 65 -1.16 0.19 -13.22
CA GLU A 65 -0.47 0.80 -14.34
C GLU A 65 -0.04 2.21 -13.96
N THR A 66 1.27 2.47 -14.04
CA THR A 66 1.86 3.79 -13.77
C THR A 66 2.63 4.27 -15.00
N LYS A 67 2.39 5.50 -15.42
CA LYS A 67 3.13 6.13 -16.52
C LYS A 67 3.30 7.60 -16.24
N PHE A 68 4.55 8.09 -16.34
CA PHE A 68 4.82 9.52 -16.30
C PHE A 68 6.11 9.87 -17.03
N GLU A 69 6.20 11.13 -17.47
CA GLU A 69 7.38 11.70 -18.12
C GLU A 69 7.69 13.08 -17.56
N VAL A 70 8.97 13.32 -17.27
CA VAL A 70 9.48 14.62 -16.91
C VAL A 70 10.20 15.22 -18.13
N LYS A 71 9.72 16.37 -18.60
CA LYS A 71 10.33 17.13 -19.69
C LYS A 71 10.77 18.51 -19.20
N ILE A 72 11.88 19.01 -19.74
CA ILE A 72 12.33 20.39 -19.57
C ILE A 72 12.63 20.93 -20.96
N ALA A 73 12.04 22.08 -21.34
CA ALA A 73 12.13 22.65 -22.66
C ALA A 73 11.86 21.65 -23.80
N GLY A 74 10.88 20.76 -23.63
CA GLY A 74 10.50 19.73 -24.60
C GLY A 74 11.41 18.49 -24.61
N ILE A 75 12.54 18.50 -23.91
CA ILE A 75 13.47 17.38 -23.84
C ILE A 75 13.05 16.43 -22.71
N LYS A 76 12.86 15.15 -23.03
CA LYS A 76 12.57 14.10 -22.03
C LYS A 76 13.82 13.84 -21.19
N LEU A 77 13.75 14.12 -19.89
CA LEU A 77 14.82 13.87 -18.93
C LEU A 77 14.63 12.57 -18.15
N PHE A 78 13.37 12.23 -17.87
CA PHE A 78 13.04 11.05 -17.08
C PHE A 78 11.69 10.51 -17.51
N SER A 79 11.54 9.17 -17.52
CA SER A 79 10.28 8.51 -17.78
C SER A 79 10.17 7.23 -17.01
N VAL A 80 8.94 6.92 -16.60
CA VAL A 80 8.58 5.64 -16.00
C VAL A 80 7.35 5.10 -16.72
N LYS A 81 7.40 3.81 -17.05
CA LYS A 81 6.25 2.99 -17.39
C LYS A 81 6.35 1.72 -16.59
N SER A 82 5.37 1.49 -15.72
CA SER A 82 5.34 0.34 -14.83
C SER A 82 3.99 -0.34 -14.88
N THR A 83 4.01 -1.66 -14.78
CA THR A 83 2.83 -2.47 -14.50
C THR A 83 3.14 -3.39 -13.33
N SER A 84 2.15 -3.63 -12.48
CA SER A 84 2.28 -4.62 -11.42
C SER A 84 0.97 -5.36 -11.17
N LYS A 85 1.08 -6.50 -10.49
CA LYS A 85 -0.03 -7.34 -10.07
C LYS A 85 0.23 -7.93 -8.71
N GLU A 86 -0.73 -7.76 -7.81
CA GLU A 86 -0.77 -8.35 -6.48
C GLU A 86 -1.92 -9.33 -6.39
N LYS A 87 -1.69 -10.50 -5.78
CA LYS A 87 -2.74 -11.46 -5.46
C LYS A 87 -2.80 -11.72 -3.97
N TYR A 88 -3.98 -11.62 -3.44
CA TYR A 88 -4.28 -11.87 -2.04
C TYR A 88 -5.23 -13.06 -1.89
N LYS A 89 -4.99 -13.87 -0.86
CA LYS A 89 -5.91 -14.91 -0.41
C LYS A 89 -6.07 -14.79 1.09
N ASN A 90 -7.32 -14.65 1.57
CA ASN A 90 -7.62 -14.44 2.98
C ASN A 90 -6.78 -13.31 3.61
N ASP A 91 -6.71 -12.16 2.94
CA ASP A 91 -5.89 -10.98 3.30
C ASP A 91 -4.37 -11.16 3.29
N GLN A 92 -3.87 -12.35 3.02
CA GLN A 92 -2.46 -12.61 2.87
C GLN A 92 -2.05 -12.37 1.43
N LEU A 93 -1.05 -11.51 1.21
CA LEU A 93 -0.35 -11.42 -0.08
C LEU A 93 0.27 -12.78 -0.39
N ILE A 94 -0.03 -13.35 -1.54
CA ILE A 94 0.51 -14.64 -1.98
C ILE A 94 1.45 -14.52 -3.17
N GLU A 95 1.29 -13.48 -3.98
CA GLU A 95 2.10 -13.22 -5.16
C GLU A 95 2.13 -11.73 -5.48
N PHE A 96 3.29 -11.23 -5.88
CA PHE A 96 3.47 -9.90 -6.46
C PHE A 96 4.45 -9.99 -7.63
N ASN A 97 4.07 -9.38 -8.74
CA ASN A 97 4.92 -9.24 -9.92
C ASN A 97 4.90 -7.79 -10.39
N SER A 98 6.04 -7.25 -10.76
CA SER A 98 6.14 -5.95 -11.41
C SER A 98 7.15 -5.94 -12.53
N GLU A 99 6.86 -5.13 -13.55
CA GLU A 99 7.80 -4.73 -14.60
C GLU A 99 7.80 -3.21 -14.75
N THR A 100 8.97 -2.63 -14.77
CA THR A 100 9.16 -1.17 -14.87
C THR A 100 10.24 -0.86 -15.88
N MET A 101 9.90 0.02 -16.84
CA MET A 101 10.88 0.70 -17.67
C MET A 101 11.13 2.09 -17.07
N GLN A 102 12.30 2.29 -16.51
CA GLN A 102 12.75 3.58 -15.99
C GLN A 102 13.79 4.16 -16.96
N ASN A 103 13.41 5.15 -17.73
CA ASN A 103 14.11 5.52 -18.96
C ASN A 103 14.22 4.27 -19.86
N ASP A 104 15.43 3.84 -20.20
CA ASP A 104 15.67 2.65 -21.02
C ASP A 104 16.12 1.42 -20.20
N LYS A 105 16.01 1.51 -18.85
CA LYS A 105 16.40 0.41 -17.95
C LYS A 105 15.18 -0.37 -17.49
N ARG A 106 15.16 -1.65 -17.81
CA ARG A 106 14.15 -2.59 -17.30
C ARG A 106 14.48 -2.99 -15.85
N LYS A 107 13.47 -2.91 -14.99
CA LYS A 107 13.47 -3.42 -13.64
C LYS A 107 12.29 -4.37 -13.46
N PHE A 108 12.42 -5.33 -12.57
CA PHE A 108 11.35 -6.26 -12.24
C PHE A 108 11.43 -6.72 -10.80
N VAL A 109 10.31 -7.18 -10.28
CA VAL A 109 10.22 -7.89 -9.00
C VAL A 109 9.23 -9.04 -9.16
N ASN A 110 9.64 -10.24 -8.78
CA ASN A 110 8.78 -11.39 -8.57
C ASN A 110 8.83 -11.75 -7.09
N LEU A 111 7.69 -11.89 -6.46
CA LEU A 111 7.56 -12.25 -5.07
C LEU A 111 6.49 -13.32 -4.94
N VAL A 112 6.80 -14.37 -4.17
CA VAL A 112 5.87 -15.46 -3.87
C VAL A 112 5.92 -15.76 -2.38
N TYR A 113 4.77 -15.95 -1.76
CA TYR A 113 4.68 -16.42 -0.38
C TYR A 113 4.93 -17.94 -0.33
N ASP A 114 6.01 -18.34 0.30
CA ASP A 114 6.29 -19.75 0.58
C ASP A 114 5.66 -20.16 1.93
N LYS A 115 4.62 -20.97 1.86
CA LYS A 115 3.92 -21.48 3.04
C LYS A 115 4.78 -22.38 3.92
N SER A 116 5.79 -23.03 3.35
CA SER A 116 6.64 -23.97 4.08
C SER A 116 7.61 -23.26 5.00
N SER A 117 8.19 -22.15 4.55
CA SER A 117 9.11 -21.31 5.33
C SER A 117 8.42 -20.19 6.10
N GLY A 118 7.21 -19.79 5.68
CA GLY A 118 6.48 -18.65 6.25
C GLY A 118 7.01 -17.29 5.80
N PHE A 119 7.86 -17.24 4.75
CA PHE A 119 8.45 -16.02 4.23
C PHE A 119 8.03 -15.75 2.78
N PHE A 120 8.20 -14.50 2.36
CA PHE A 120 8.23 -14.17 0.95
C PHE A 120 9.59 -14.53 0.35
N ILE A 121 9.58 -15.18 -0.80
CA ILE A 121 10.76 -15.37 -1.65
C ILE A 121 10.71 -14.28 -2.72
N ILE A 122 11.78 -13.48 -2.81
CA ILE A 122 11.87 -12.33 -3.71
C ILE A 122 12.98 -12.56 -4.73
N ASP A 123 12.65 -12.42 -6.01
CA ASP A 123 13.57 -12.32 -7.14
C ASP A 123 13.33 -10.99 -7.84
N GLY A 124 14.11 -9.98 -7.48
CA GLY A 124 14.04 -8.65 -8.07
C GLY A 124 15.33 -8.26 -8.80
N SER A 125 15.22 -7.27 -9.66
CA SER A 125 16.34 -6.76 -10.47
C SER A 125 17.50 -6.20 -9.63
N SER A 126 17.25 -5.78 -8.39
CA SER A 126 18.25 -5.20 -7.48
C SER A 126 18.33 -5.91 -6.12
N TYR A 127 17.45 -6.87 -5.86
CA TYR A 127 17.42 -7.61 -4.61
C TYR A 127 16.89 -9.02 -4.83
N LYS A 128 17.61 -10.01 -4.30
CA LYS A 128 17.18 -11.41 -4.22
C LYS A 128 17.31 -11.86 -2.78
N GLY A 129 16.26 -12.44 -2.22
CA GLY A 129 16.26 -12.90 -0.83
C GLY A 129 14.86 -13.13 -0.29
N ASN A 130 14.76 -13.10 1.03
CA ASN A 130 13.51 -13.36 1.73
C ASN A 130 13.02 -12.09 2.44
N ALA A 131 11.70 -12.00 2.62
CA ALA A 131 11.08 -10.98 3.48
C ALA A 131 10.04 -11.65 4.38
N ASN A 132 9.79 -11.04 5.54
CA ASN A 132 8.76 -11.50 6.46
C ASN A 132 7.37 -11.37 5.80
N LYS A 133 6.46 -12.31 6.07
CA LYS A 133 5.07 -12.29 5.59
C LYS A 133 4.28 -11.05 6.02
N GLU A 134 4.72 -10.37 7.08
CA GLU A 134 4.12 -9.13 7.57
C GLU A 134 4.53 -7.90 6.74
N ASN A 135 5.55 -8.02 5.89
CA ASN A 135 5.92 -6.94 4.98
C ASN A 135 4.82 -6.73 3.92
N ILE A 136 4.59 -5.51 3.58
CA ILE A 136 3.68 -5.12 2.50
C ILE A 136 4.48 -4.66 1.28
N VAL A 137 3.85 -4.65 0.13
CA VAL A 137 4.40 -3.95 -1.04
C VAL A 137 4.09 -2.45 -0.90
N GLY A 138 5.07 -1.60 -1.18
CA GLY A 138 4.97 -0.15 -1.08
C GLY A 138 4.13 0.45 -2.22
N ASN A 139 2.82 0.28 -2.15
CA ASN A 139 1.85 0.81 -3.09
C ASN A 139 0.85 1.74 -2.39
N TRP A 140 0.37 2.77 -3.10
CA TRP A 140 -0.47 3.81 -2.51
C TRP A 140 -1.95 3.45 -2.40
N TRP A 141 -2.41 2.38 -3.01
CA TRP A 141 -3.76 1.88 -2.77
C TRP A 141 -3.91 1.25 -1.38
N ASN A 142 -2.83 0.68 -0.84
CA ASN A 142 -2.85 -0.12 0.37
C ASN A 142 -2.61 0.75 1.61
N HIS A 143 -3.68 1.13 2.30
CA HIS A 143 -3.56 1.97 3.50
C HIS A 143 -2.84 1.30 4.68
N LYS A 144 -2.57 -0.02 4.65
CA LYS A 144 -1.69 -0.67 5.63
C LYS A 144 -0.28 -0.08 5.67
N ILE A 145 0.13 0.63 4.62
CA ILE A 145 1.41 1.35 4.60
C ILE A 145 1.51 2.35 5.78
N LEU A 146 0.38 2.89 6.25
CA LEU A 146 0.32 3.84 7.36
C LEU A 146 0.58 3.20 8.74
N THR A 147 0.51 1.87 8.85
CA THR A 147 0.72 1.13 10.10
C THR A 147 1.86 0.13 10.02
N SER A 148 2.55 0.05 8.88
CA SER A 148 3.66 -0.88 8.66
C SER A 148 4.99 -0.23 9.00
N ASN A 149 5.88 -1.00 9.66
CA ASN A 149 7.25 -0.57 9.98
C ASN A 149 8.24 -0.83 8.84
N SER A 150 7.80 -1.49 7.78
CA SER A 150 8.62 -1.79 6.61
C SER A 150 7.77 -2.08 5.39
N GLN A 151 8.34 -1.87 4.22
CA GLN A 151 7.73 -2.17 2.93
C GLN A 151 8.72 -2.83 1.97
N ILE A 152 8.21 -3.62 1.03
CA ILE A 152 8.95 -4.17 -0.09
C ILE A 152 8.82 -3.19 -1.25
N SER A 153 9.95 -2.71 -1.77
CA SER A 153 9.96 -1.81 -2.93
C SER A 153 9.41 -2.50 -4.18
N PRO A 154 8.36 -1.98 -4.82
CA PRO A 154 7.82 -2.55 -6.05
C PRO A 154 8.76 -2.43 -7.24
N LEU A 155 9.83 -1.61 -7.14
CA LEU A 155 10.80 -1.37 -8.19
C LEU A 155 12.05 -2.25 -8.07
N SER A 156 12.44 -2.61 -6.85
CA SER A 156 13.74 -3.28 -6.61
C SER A 156 13.61 -4.62 -5.89
N GLY A 157 12.49 -4.85 -5.20
CA GLY A 157 12.29 -6.00 -4.29
C GLY A 157 12.92 -5.81 -2.91
N SER A 158 13.73 -4.76 -2.67
CA SER A 158 14.39 -4.55 -1.38
C SER A 158 13.39 -4.19 -0.28
N VAL A 159 13.65 -4.71 0.93
CA VAL A 159 12.88 -4.33 2.13
C VAL A 159 13.39 -2.98 2.63
N LYS A 160 12.49 -2.03 2.79
CA LYS A 160 12.75 -0.70 3.31
C LYS A 160 12.12 -0.55 4.69
N GLN A 161 12.94 -0.24 5.69
CA GLN A 161 12.46 0.08 7.03
C GLN A 161 11.92 1.51 7.04
N GLN A 162 10.79 1.71 7.72
CA GLN A 162 10.11 3.00 7.78
C GLN A 162 9.49 3.26 9.12
N GLU A 163 9.26 4.52 9.41
CA GLU A 163 8.36 5.01 10.45
C GLU A 163 7.27 5.87 9.82
N VAL A 164 6.09 5.84 10.42
CA VAL A 164 4.93 6.63 10.00
C VAL A 164 4.39 7.37 11.20
N ASN A 165 4.35 8.69 11.10
CA ASN A 165 3.90 9.58 12.16
C ASN A 165 2.66 10.37 11.71
N PHE A 166 1.61 10.39 12.53
CA PHE A 166 0.48 11.29 12.33
C PHE A 166 0.93 12.75 12.59
N ILE A 167 0.57 13.65 11.68
CA ILE A 167 0.92 15.07 11.76
C ILE A 167 -0.30 15.89 12.19
N SER A 168 -1.40 15.83 11.40
CA SER A 168 -2.56 16.69 11.62
C SER A 168 -3.81 16.13 10.95
N LYS A 169 -4.96 16.74 11.28
CA LYS A 169 -6.17 16.66 10.46
C LYS A 169 -6.27 17.88 9.58
N GLU A 170 -6.51 17.69 8.31
CA GLU A 170 -6.55 18.75 7.30
C GLU A 170 -7.79 18.65 6.44
N THR A 171 -8.09 19.72 5.72
CA THR A 171 -9.16 19.75 4.74
C THR A 171 -8.54 19.91 3.36
N LEU A 172 -8.84 18.98 2.46
CA LEU A 172 -8.42 19.05 1.06
C LEU A 172 -9.62 19.24 0.14
N THR A 173 -9.38 19.91 -0.98
CA THR A 173 -10.36 19.97 -2.08
C THR A 173 -9.85 19.06 -3.20
N ILE A 174 -10.58 17.98 -3.47
CA ILE A 174 -10.26 17.01 -4.52
C ILE A 174 -11.46 16.91 -5.45
N ASN A 175 -11.25 17.17 -6.73
CA ASN A 175 -12.32 17.16 -7.75
C ASN A 175 -13.55 18.04 -7.37
N GLY A 176 -13.28 19.20 -6.74
CA GLY A 176 -14.32 20.12 -6.28
C GLY A 176 -15.02 19.73 -4.97
N ASN A 177 -14.71 18.57 -4.40
CA ASN A 177 -15.25 18.10 -3.12
C ASN A 177 -14.29 18.43 -1.98
N VAL A 178 -14.82 18.99 -0.90
CA VAL A 178 -14.07 19.26 0.33
C VAL A 178 -14.14 18.04 1.23
N ILE A 179 -13.00 17.45 1.56
CA ILE A 179 -12.89 16.26 2.41
C ILE A 179 -11.96 16.51 3.59
N LEU A 180 -12.29 15.93 4.75
CA LEU A 180 -11.42 15.90 5.93
C LEU A 180 -10.51 14.68 5.80
N VAL A 181 -9.21 14.89 6.00
CA VAL A 181 -8.18 13.86 5.86
C VAL A 181 -7.22 13.87 7.04
N ASP A 182 -6.62 12.72 7.29
CA ASP A 182 -5.53 12.57 8.24
C ASP A 182 -4.20 12.67 7.46
N HIS A 183 -3.31 13.58 7.89
CA HIS A 183 -1.99 13.79 7.30
C HIS A 183 -0.95 13.00 8.10
N PHE A 184 -0.15 12.21 7.38
CA PHE A 184 0.94 11.41 7.94
C PHE A 184 2.26 11.73 7.26
N LYS A 185 3.35 11.59 8.01
CA LYS A 185 4.72 11.59 7.48
C LYS A 185 5.30 10.19 7.53
N LEU A 186 5.71 9.67 6.38
CA LEU A 186 6.41 8.40 6.24
C LEU A 186 7.88 8.67 5.91
N LYS A 187 8.80 8.10 6.69
CA LYS A 187 10.25 8.25 6.50
C LYS A 187 10.98 6.92 6.63
N SER A 188 12.14 6.80 5.95
CA SER A 188 13.11 5.76 6.27
C SER A 188 13.64 5.93 7.69
N THR A 189 13.84 4.80 8.40
CA THR A 189 14.45 4.80 9.75
C THR A 189 15.97 4.83 9.71
N ASP A 190 16.60 4.55 8.56
CA ASP A 190 18.05 4.62 8.38
C ASP A 190 18.44 5.97 7.77
N ASP A 191 19.07 6.80 8.57
CA ASP A 191 19.56 8.13 8.17
C ASP A 191 20.82 8.09 7.30
N ASN A 192 21.50 6.95 7.19
CA ASN A 192 22.71 6.81 6.38
C ASN A 192 22.43 6.47 4.91
N LEU A 193 21.18 6.24 4.54
CA LEU A 193 20.81 5.99 3.16
C LEU A 193 21.11 7.21 2.27
N GLU A 194 21.56 6.95 1.06
CA GLU A 194 21.64 7.97 0.00
C GLU A 194 20.25 8.58 -0.26
N ALA A 195 20.20 9.85 -0.62
CA ALA A 195 18.94 10.59 -0.73
C ALA A 195 17.93 9.93 -1.70
N ASP A 196 18.40 9.35 -2.80
CA ASP A 196 17.58 8.65 -3.79
C ASP A 196 17.08 7.27 -3.33
N LYS A 197 17.58 6.78 -2.20
CA LYS A 197 17.19 5.50 -1.57
C LYS A 197 16.29 5.68 -0.36
N ARG A 198 16.14 6.92 0.15
CA ARG A 198 15.29 7.23 1.30
C ARG A 198 13.84 7.23 0.92
N LEU A 199 13.01 6.83 1.88
CA LEU A 199 11.59 7.12 1.87
C LEU A 199 11.42 8.46 2.59
N ASP A 200 10.66 9.37 2.01
CA ASP A 200 10.29 10.65 2.62
C ASP A 200 9.01 11.15 1.93
N PHE A 201 7.85 10.81 2.51
CA PHE A 201 6.55 11.06 1.91
C PHE A 201 5.61 11.73 2.91
N ASP A 202 4.88 12.70 2.44
CA ASP A 202 3.68 13.21 3.06
C ASP A 202 2.47 12.51 2.46
N ILE A 203 1.58 11.97 3.30
CA ILE A 203 0.47 11.11 2.90
C ILE A 203 -0.82 11.64 3.52
N TRP A 204 -1.84 11.90 2.70
CA TRP A 204 -3.17 12.29 3.15
C TRP A 204 -4.16 11.15 2.94
N TYR A 205 -4.80 10.77 4.03
CA TYR A 205 -5.66 9.59 4.11
C TYR A 205 -7.09 10.01 4.48
N ASP A 206 -8.04 9.64 3.63
CA ASP A 206 -9.47 9.74 3.94
C ASP A 206 -9.86 8.52 4.78
N SER A 207 -9.92 8.71 6.11
CA SER A 207 -10.28 7.66 7.05
C SER A 207 -11.76 7.25 6.98
N LYS A 208 -12.63 8.05 6.38
CA LYS A 208 -14.04 7.71 6.17
C LYS A 208 -14.19 6.66 5.07
N ASN A 209 -13.41 6.78 4.00
CA ASN A 209 -13.47 5.90 2.83
C ASN A 209 -12.31 4.89 2.80
N ASN A 210 -11.36 4.96 3.74
CA ASN A 210 -10.16 4.13 3.84
C ASN A 210 -9.27 4.19 2.58
N ILE A 211 -9.09 5.38 2.02
CA ILE A 211 -8.34 5.61 0.78
C ILE A 211 -7.26 6.65 1.01
N ILE A 212 -6.04 6.40 0.53
CA ILE A 212 -5.01 7.42 0.37
C ILE A 212 -5.38 8.28 -0.82
N VAL A 213 -5.54 9.57 -0.59
CA VAL A 213 -6.07 10.53 -1.59
C VAL A 213 -4.99 11.46 -2.15
N LYS A 214 -3.85 11.58 -1.45
CA LYS A 214 -2.71 12.40 -1.89
C LYS A 214 -1.41 11.87 -1.29
N VAL A 215 -0.33 11.97 -2.06
CA VAL A 215 1.05 11.68 -1.62
C VAL A 215 1.99 12.72 -2.24
N GLU A 216 2.89 13.26 -1.42
CA GLU A 216 3.97 14.17 -1.81
C GLU A 216 5.34 13.69 -1.34
#